data_af30c78a32beaf7934bc2532f22e927a
#
_entry.id   af30c78a32beaf7934bc2532f22e927a
#
_cell.length_a   1.000
_cell.length_b   1.000
_cell.length_c   1.000
_cell.angle_alpha   90.00
_cell.angle_beta   90.00
_cell.angle_gamma   90.00
#
_symmetry.space_group_name_H-M   'P 1'
#
loop_
_entity.id
_entity.type
_entity.pdbx_description
1 polymer ?
#
loop_
_entity_poly.entity_id
_entity_poly.type
_entity_poly.pdbx_seq_one_letter_code
_entity_poly.pdbx_strand_id
1 'polypeptide(L)'
;MSIVFVNNLDISLYIKYNKSMNDDTKDMIKDLAALVEVPSVASAAEENAPFGRENRRALDIFLSRAKELGLKTGECGGYAGWAEYGEGKLTAGALAHLDVVPASDGWTSPPFTLDVRGGMMYGRGVSDDKGPLVACLYALARLAEEKRMLRGRVRLITGCNEEEGSACIKHYVSSGCEIPALSFTPDSDFPVTASEKGIAHIAVTLPESDETAVSLAELSGGTRPNIVPDFCRAAIRAGSPAAKRAKDIPEEGGMLRITARGVSAHGSAPEKGDNAITKLLPRLAELLPRDEGLRAAAELFRDLSSPARLGLGGEDESGKTTLNVGMISCSDRRITLTLDLRLPAMYTAGDAVKALGKAFPRGTDIRVLHAAKALIADEDSPLVRTLMDVYREHTGDYSSRPLHIGGGTYAKELPGCVAFGAVFPGRETHMHETDECYPLADFEKLVDIYRDAFIRLDELAG
;
A
#
# COMPACT_ATOMS: atom_id res chain seq x y z
N MET A 1 -10.51 38.51 -13.42
CA MET A 1 -9.06 38.26 -13.21
C MET A 1 -8.77 36.86 -13.75
N SER A 2 -8.22 36.80 -14.95
CA SER A 2 -8.09 35.56 -15.73
C SER A 2 -6.98 34.70 -15.10
N ILE A 3 -7.33 33.49 -14.66
CA ILE A 3 -6.37 32.48 -14.27
C ILE A 3 -5.76 31.97 -15.58
N VAL A 4 -4.51 32.34 -15.80
CA VAL A 4 -3.70 31.81 -16.89
C VAL A 4 -3.43 30.34 -16.57
N PHE A 5 -4.09 29.43 -17.29
CA PHE A 5 -3.66 28.03 -17.35
C PHE A 5 -2.26 28.01 -17.94
N VAL A 6 -1.27 27.71 -17.11
CA VAL A 6 0.07 27.39 -17.57
C VAL A 6 -0.09 26.05 -18.33
N ASN A 7 0.09 26.11 -19.63
CA ASN A 7 0.01 24.97 -20.52
C ASN A 7 0.88 23.82 -19.99
N ASN A 8 0.28 22.63 -19.83
CA ASN A 8 1.00 21.37 -19.74
C ASN A 8 2.04 21.37 -20.86
N LEU A 9 3.33 21.35 -20.48
CA LEU A 9 4.36 21.07 -21.48
C LEU A 9 4.05 19.67 -21.99
N ASP A 10 3.60 19.58 -23.22
CA ASP A 10 3.38 18.31 -23.92
C ASP A 10 4.67 17.50 -23.77
N ILE A 11 4.56 16.28 -23.22
CA ILE A 11 5.70 15.36 -23.03
C ILE A 11 6.51 15.24 -24.34
N SER A 12 5.84 15.29 -25.48
CA SER A 12 6.45 15.35 -26.81
C SER A 12 7.39 16.56 -26.95
N LEU A 13 7.03 17.70 -26.38
CA LEU A 13 7.87 18.89 -26.36
C LEU A 13 9.05 18.75 -25.40
N TYR A 14 8.82 18.22 -24.18
CA TYR A 14 9.89 17.94 -23.23
C TYR A 14 10.96 17.02 -23.85
N ILE A 15 10.53 15.90 -24.42
CA ILE A 15 11.41 14.93 -25.10
C ILE A 15 12.14 15.58 -26.28
N LYS A 16 11.43 16.39 -27.09
CA LYS A 16 11.98 17.05 -28.25
C LYS A 16 13.06 18.09 -27.91
N TYR A 17 12.90 18.81 -26.80
CA TYR A 17 13.83 19.86 -26.39
C TYR A 17 14.98 19.35 -25.53
N ASN A 18 14.84 18.19 -24.87
CA ASN A 18 15.92 17.59 -24.07
C ASN A 18 16.82 16.68 -24.93
N LYS A 19 17.67 17.31 -25.75
CA LYS A 19 18.56 16.63 -26.72
C LYS A 19 19.65 15.77 -26.05
N SER A 20 19.92 15.95 -24.76
CA SER A 20 20.92 15.17 -24.02
C SER A 20 20.40 13.81 -23.54
N MET A 21 19.08 13.58 -23.56
CA MET A 21 18.46 12.34 -23.16
C MET A 21 18.68 11.25 -24.21
N ASN A 22 19.05 10.05 -23.78
CA ASN A 22 19.16 8.90 -24.68
C ASN A 22 17.78 8.43 -25.17
N ASP A 23 17.77 7.65 -26.25
CA ASP A 23 16.49 7.26 -26.90
C ASP A 23 15.70 6.29 -26.04
N ASP A 24 16.35 5.40 -25.27
CA ASP A 24 15.68 4.50 -24.32
C ASP A 24 14.90 5.28 -23.26
N THR A 25 15.52 6.28 -22.64
CA THR A 25 14.85 7.12 -21.64
C THR A 25 13.64 7.84 -22.21
N LYS A 26 13.72 8.33 -23.47
CA LYS A 26 12.59 8.96 -24.15
C LYS A 26 11.42 8.00 -24.33
N ASP A 27 11.71 6.77 -24.72
CA ASP A 27 10.67 5.75 -24.91
C ASP A 27 10.11 5.28 -23.57
N MET A 28 10.94 5.11 -22.53
CA MET A 28 10.47 4.84 -21.17
C MET A 28 9.50 5.91 -20.65
N ILE A 29 9.80 7.20 -20.87
CA ILE A 29 8.92 8.31 -20.46
C ILE A 29 7.58 8.27 -21.23
N LYS A 30 7.60 7.95 -22.52
CA LYS A 30 6.36 7.81 -23.32
C LYS A 30 5.49 6.67 -22.80
N ASP A 31 6.11 5.52 -22.51
CA ASP A 31 5.41 4.35 -22.03
C ASP A 31 4.85 4.57 -20.62
N LEU A 32 5.63 5.22 -19.75
CA LEU A 32 5.15 5.64 -18.43
C LEU A 32 3.98 6.63 -18.55
N ALA A 33 4.08 7.60 -19.47
CA ALA A 33 3.00 8.55 -19.71
C ALA A 33 1.71 7.85 -20.13
N ALA A 34 1.79 6.88 -21.04
CA ALA A 34 0.62 6.11 -21.49
C ALA A 34 -0.01 5.30 -20.34
N LEU A 35 0.78 4.80 -19.40
CA LEU A 35 0.25 4.12 -18.21
C LEU A 35 -0.31 5.10 -17.17
N VAL A 36 0.33 6.24 -16.94
CA VAL A 36 -0.15 7.28 -16.01
C VAL A 36 -1.49 7.87 -16.47
N GLU A 37 -1.70 8.04 -17.78
CA GLU A 37 -2.98 8.50 -18.34
C GLU A 37 -4.17 7.58 -18.03
N VAL A 38 -3.92 6.35 -17.61
CA VAL A 38 -4.97 5.41 -17.20
C VAL A 38 -5.22 5.55 -15.70
N PRO A 39 -6.39 6.02 -15.25
CA PRO A 39 -6.75 6.08 -13.84
C PRO A 39 -7.14 4.67 -13.34
N SER A 40 -6.19 3.78 -13.26
CA SER A 40 -6.36 2.37 -12.90
C SER A 40 -6.65 2.16 -11.41
N VAL A 41 -7.58 2.93 -10.89
CA VAL A 41 -8.15 2.74 -9.54
C VAL A 41 -9.10 1.54 -9.58
N ALA A 42 -9.04 0.70 -8.54
CA ALA A 42 -9.92 -0.45 -8.42
C ALA A 42 -11.40 -0.03 -8.49
N SER A 43 -12.18 -0.74 -9.26
CA SER A 43 -13.61 -0.49 -9.44
C SER A 43 -14.39 -1.79 -9.63
N ALA A 44 -15.70 -1.70 -9.79
CA ALA A 44 -16.56 -2.86 -9.94
C ALA A 44 -16.09 -3.76 -11.09
N ALA A 45 -16.15 -5.08 -10.84
CA ALA A 45 -15.76 -6.08 -11.83
C ALA A 45 -16.65 -6.01 -13.07
N GLU A 46 -16.03 -6.11 -14.25
CA GLU A 46 -16.67 -6.25 -15.55
C GLU A 46 -16.16 -7.54 -16.22
N GLU A 47 -16.74 -7.90 -17.36
CA GLU A 47 -16.28 -9.07 -18.13
C GLU A 47 -14.81 -8.90 -18.54
N ASN A 48 -13.96 -9.87 -18.22
CA ASN A 48 -12.49 -9.85 -18.41
C ASN A 48 -11.75 -8.67 -17.74
N ALA A 49 -12.40 -7.98 -16.82
CA ALA A 49 -11.87 -6.84 -16.06
C ALA A 49 -12.23 -6.97 -14.56
N PRO A 50 -11.66 -7.91 -13.83
CA PRO A 50 -12.04 -8.23 -12.44
C PRO A 50 -11.89 -7.07 -11.48
N PHE A 51 -11.05 -6.09 -11.79
CA PHE A 51 -10.80 -4.88 -10.98
C PHE A 51 -11.22 -3.59 -11.70
N GLY A 52 -12.09 -3.73 -12.73
CA GLY A 52 -12.62 -2.63 -13.51
C GLY A 52 -11.88 -2.37 -14.83
N ARG A 53 -12.54 -1.61 -15.69
CA ARG A 53 -12.13 -1.37 -17.08
C ARG A 53 -10.77 -0.69 -17.18
N GLU A 54 -10.49 0.27 -16.32
CA GLU A 54 -9.23 1.02 -16.41
C GLU A 54 -8.03 0.15 -16.00
N ASN A 55 -8.17 -0.74 -15.03
CA ASN A 55 -7.15 -1.74 -14.71
C ASN A 55 -6.90 -2.68 -15.90
N ARG A 56 -7.95 -3.13 -16.57
CA ARG A 56 -7.83 -3.93 -17.81
C ARG A 56 -7.09 -3.15 -18.89
N ARG A 57 -7.43 -1.88 -19.09
CA ARG A 57 -6.78 -1.01 -20.09
C ARG A 57 -5.29 -0.83 -19.80
N ALA A 58 -4.90 -0.63 -18.55
CA ALA A 58 -3.49 -0.55 -18.16
C ALA A 58 -2.75 -1.85 -18.47
N LEU A 59 -3.37 -3.01 -18.17
CA LEU A 59 -2.81 -4.31 -18.49
C LEU A 59 -2.64 -4.52 -20.01
N ASP A 60 -3.60 -4.12 -20.81
CA ASP A 60 -3.53 -4.21 -22.28
C ASP A 60 -2.39 -3.36 -22.85
N ILE A 61 -2.18 -2.14 -22.32
CA ILE A 61 -1.06 -1.26 -22.70
C ILE A 61 0.26 -1.94 -22.38
N PHE A 62 0.43 -2.45 -21.16
CA PHE A 62 1.64 -3.17 -20.74
C PHE A 62 1.94 -4.36 -21.65
N LEU A 63 0.96 -5.23 -21.88
CA LEU A 63 1.13 -6.44 -22.70
C LEU A 63 1.46 -6.09 -24.18
N SER A 64 0.81 -5.06 -24.73
CA SER A 64 1.09 -4.60 -26.08
C SER A 64 2.51 -4.08 -26.20
N ARG A 65 2.93 -3.25 -25.24
CA ARG A 65 4.27 -2.66 -25.27
C ARG A 65 5.36 -3.72 -25.05
N ALA A 66 5.16 -4.64 -24.12
CA ALA A 66 6.09 -5.75 -23.90
C ALA A 66 6.30 -6.59 -25.19
N LYS A 67 5.21 -6.83 -25.93
CA LYS A 67 5.27 -7.54 -27.20
C LYS A 67 6.02 -6.74 -28.28
N GLU A 68 5.81 -5.43 -28.36
CA GLU A 68 6.56 -4.53 -29.28
C GLU A 68 8.04 -4.53 -28.98
N LEU A 69 8.44 -4.65 -27.71
CA LEU A 69 9.82 -4.78 -27.24
C LEU A 69 10.41 -6.19 -27.47
N GLY A 70 9.69 -7.08 -28.16
CA GLY A 70 10.17 -8.40 -28.53
C GLY A 70 10.09 -9.46 -27.43
N LEU A 71 9.36 -9.18 -26.35
CA LEU A 71 9.19 -10.12 -25.24
C LEU A 71 8.03 -11.09 -25.49
N LYS A 72 8.09 -12.28 -24.92
CA LYS A 72 6.93 -13.18 -24.85
C LYS A 72 5.98 -12.67 -23.79
N THR A 73 4.69 -12.69 -24.06
CA THR A 73 3.66 -12.18 -23.13
C THR A 73 2.57 -13.19 -22.90
N GLY A 74 1.91 -13.09 -21.77
CA GLY A 74 0.70 -13.83 -21.45
C GLY A 74 -0.08 -13.17 -20.32
N GLU A 75 -1.27 -13.69 -20.04
CA GLU A 75 -2.13 -13.15 -18.98
C GLU A 75 -2.92 -14.23 -18.26
N CYS A 76 -3.51 -13.88 -17.13
CA CYS A 76 -4.33 -14.75 -16.30
C CYS A 76 -5.71 -14.07 -16.10
N GLY A 77 -6.60 -14.18 -17.11
CA GLY A 77 -7.99 -13.77 -17.02
C GLY A 77 -8.24 -12.31 -16.63
N GLY A 78 -7.35 -11.38 -17.01
CA GLY A 78 -7.44 -9.97 -16.63
C GLY A 78 -7.03 -9.66 -15.19
N TYR A 79 -6.66 -10.66 -14.39
CA TYR A 79 -6.15 -10.46 -13.02
C TYR A 79 -4.69 -10.00 -13.03
N ALA A 80 -3.86 -10.64 -13.84
CA ALA A 80 -2.45 -10.38 -13.96
C ALA A 80 -1.95 -10.69 -15.36
N GLY A 81 -0.84 -10.09 -15.76
CA GLY A 81 -0.14 -10.41 -16.99
C GLY A 81 1.36 -10.54 -16.76
N TRP A 82 2.08 -10.95 -17.80
CA TRP A 82 3.52 -11.05 -17.72
C TRP A 82 4.21 -10.81 -19.05
N ALA A 83 5.47 -10.39 -18.96
CA ALA A 83 6.43 -10.35 -20.03
C ALA A 83 7.63 -11.23 -19.66
N GLU A 84 8.20 -12.00 -20.60
CA GLU A 84 9.33 -12.88 -20.32
C GLU A 84 10.35 -12.95 -21.45
N TYR A 85 11.59 -13.24 -21.05
CA TYR A 85 12.71 -13.51 -21.95
C TYR A 85 13.49 -14.75 -21.49
N GLY A 86 14.13 -15.44 -22.45
CA GLY A 86 14.89 -16.66 -22.21
C GLY A 86 14.12 -17.94 -22.54
N GLU A 87 14.72 -19.07 -22.24
CA GLU A 87 14.19 -20.41 -22.53
C GLU A 87 14.37 -21.34 -21.31
N GLY A 88 13.63 -22.44 -21.25
CA GLY A 88 13.76 -23.43 -20.19
C GLY A 88 12.93 -23.14 -18.96
N LYS A 89 13.47 -23.38 -17.76
CA LYS A 89 12.79 -23.15 -16.48
C LYS A 89 12.62 -21.66 -16.17
N LEU A 90 11.62 -21.32 -15.43
CA LEU A 90 11.45 -19.96 -14.89
C LEU A 90 12.31 -19.80 -13.63
N THR A 91 13.46 -19.16 -13.80
CA THR A 91 14.51 -19.04 -12.77
C THR A 91 14.35 -17.77 -11.93
N ALA A 92 14.14 -16.62 -12.57
CA ALA A 92 14.09 -15.34 -11.91
C ALA A 92 12.89 -14.50 -12.34
N GLY A 93 12.50 -13.51 -11.54
CA GLY A 93 11.43 -12.60 -11.90
C GLY A 93 11.37 -11.32 -11.07
N ALA A 94 10.52 -10.42 -11.56
CA ALA A 94 10.03 -9.28 -10.79
C ALA A 94 8.50 -9.30 -10.75
N LEU A 95 7.93 -8.69 -9.70
CA LEU A 95 6.51 -8.62 -9.46
C LEU A 95 6.14 -7.16 -9.18
N ALA A 96 5.37 -6.55 -10.07
CA ALA A 96 4.97 -5.14 -10.02
C ALA A 96 3.45 -4.99 -10.17
N HIS A 97 2.90 -3.77 -10.01
CA HIS A 97 1.47 -3.56 -10.18
C HIS A 97 1.11 -2.36 -11.08
N LEU A 98 -0.10 -2.39 -11.60
CA LEU A 98 -0.66 -1.38 -12.51
C LEU A 98 -1.75 -0.55 -11.86
N ASP A 99 -2.39 -1.08 -10.80
CA ASP A 99 -3.40 -0.33 -10.08
C ASP A 99 -2.77 0.79 -9.25
N VAL A 100 -3.58 1.78 -8.93
CA VAL A 100 -3.15 2.95 -8.15
C VAL A 100 -4.24 3.36 -7.17
N VAL A 101 -3.85 3.99 -6.06
CA VAL A 101 -4.81 4.61 -5.15
C VAL A 101 -5.51 5.80 -5.82
N PRO A 102 -6.75 6.15 -5.39
CA PRO A 102 -7.44 7.34 -5.87
C PRO A 102 -6.61 8.62 -5.70
N ALA A 103 -6.75 9.54 -6.62
CA ALA A 103 -6.18 10.87 -6.47
C ALA A 103 -7.13 11.76 -5.66
N SER A 104 -6.59 12.40 -4.62
CA SER A 104 -7.31 13.43 -3.84
C SER A 104 -7.26 14.80 -4.54
N ASP A 105 -8.01 15.76 -4.02
CA ASP A 105 -7.89 17.17 -4.46
C ASP A 105 -6.56 17.79 -4.05
N GLY A 106 -6.15 18.85 -4.72
CA GLY A 106 -4.98 19.65 -4.34
C GLY A 106 -3.71 19.41 -5.15
N TRP A 107 -3.76 18.59 -6.20
CA TRP A 107 -2.63 18.39 -7.12
C TRP A 107 -2.27 19.66 -7.88
N THR A 108 -0.97 19.92 -8.02
CA THR A 108 -0.44 21.05 -8.79
C THR A 108 -0.60 20.86 -10.30
N SER A 109 -0.48 19.62 -10.77
CA SER A 109 -0.75 19.19 -12.16
C SER A 109 -1.77 18.06 -12.15
N PRO A 110 -2.51 17.78 -13.25
CA PRO A 110 -3.49 16.71 -13.29
C PRO A 110 -2.87 15.36 -12.92
N PRO A 111 -3.41 14.62 -11.94
CA PRO A 111 -2.78 13.41 -11.40
C PRO A 111 -2.57 12.28 -12.42
N PHE A 112 -3.42 12.21 -13.44
CA PHE A 112 -3.34 11.22 -14.52
C PHE A 112 -2.78 11.82 -15.81
N THR A 113 -1.80 12.70 -15.67
CA THR A 113 -1.02 13.26 -16.78
C THR A 113 0.42 13.36 -16.29
N LEU A 114 1.32 12.62 -16.94
CA LEU A 114 2.74 12.69 -16.58
C LEU A 114 3.27 14.09 -16.87
N ASP A 115 3.77 14.75 -15.84
CA ASP A 115 4.40 16.06 -15.93
C ASP A 115 5.88 15.95 -15.52
N VAL A 116 6.78 16.41 -16.38
CA VAL A 116 8.23 16.34 -16.13
C VAL A 116 8.78 17.76 -16.01
N ARG A 117 9.13 18.16 -14.80
CA ARG A 117 9.66 19.49 -14.49
C ARG A 117 10.77 19.44 -13.45
N GLY A 118 11.81 20.25 -13.61
CA GLY A 118 12.92 20.34 -12.65
C GLY A 118 13.68 19.03 -12.41
N GLY A 119 13.66 18.08 -13.37
CA GLY A 119 14.28 16.78 -13.21
C GLY A 119 13.44 15.76 -12.41
N MET A 120 12.18 16.11 -12.09
CA MET A 120 11.21 15.26 -11.41
C MET A 120 10.07 14.92 -12.36
N MET A 121 9.57 13.72 -12.28
CA MET A 121 8.34 13.23 -12.89
C MET A 121 7.22 13.30 -11.86
N TYR A 122 6.06 13.86 -12.22
CA TYR A 122 4.87 13.98 -11.36
C TYR A 122 3.70 13.26 -12.02
N GLY A 123 2.94 12.53 -11.22
CA GLY A 123 1.74 11.83 -11.65
C GLY A 123 1.43 10.65 -10.74
N ARG A 124 0.19 10.26 -10.62
CA ARG A 124 -0.22 9.09 -9.84
C ARG A 124 0.33 7.80 -10.46
N GLY A 125 1.11 7.04 -9.71
CA GLY A 125 1.76 5.81 -10.13
C GLY A 125 3.19 6.01 -10.64
N VAL A 126 3.75 7.22 -10.66
CA VAL A 126 5.14 7.43 -11.12
C VAL A 126 6.16 6.82 -10.17
N SER A 127 5.82 6.70 -8.89
CA SER A 127 6.63 6.06 -7.84
C SER A 127 6.06 4.69 -7.49
N ASP A 128 4.75 4.56 -7.44
CA ASP A 128 4.02 3.41 -6.93
C ASP A 128 2.92 2.98 -7.91
N ASP A 129 3.16 2.01 -8.78
CA ASP A 129 4.38 1.23 -9.08
C ASP A 129 4.65 1.25 -10.60
N LYS A 130 3.89 2.09 -11.39
CA LYS A 130 3.99 2.14 -12.86
C LYS A 130 5.39 2.55 -13.34
N GLY A 131 6.06 3.48 -12.63
CA GLY A 131 7.42 3.86 -12.93
C GLY A 131 8.41 2.69 -12.78
N PRO A 132 8.53 2.10 -11.60
CA PRO A 132 9.37 0.92 -11.38
C PRO A 132 9.03 -0.25 -12.29
N LEU A 133 7.74 -0.50 -12.58
CA LEU A 133 7.29 -1.50 -13.55
C LEU A 133 7.87 -1.23 -14.94
N VAL A 134 7.81 0.01 -15.44
CA VAL A 134 8.41 0.38 -16.74
C VAL A 134 9.92 0.18 -16.72
N ALA A 135 10.60 0.52 -15.63
CA ALA A 135 12.04 0.28 -15.51
C ALA A 135 12.38 -1.22 -15.57
N CYS A 136 11.60 -2.09 -14.89
CA CYS A 136 11.73 -3.54 -14.99
C CYS A 136 11.46 -4.07 -16.42
N LEU A 137 10.46 -3.50 -17.11
CA LEU A 137 10.14 -3.88 -18.49
C LEU A 137 11.31 -3.59 -19.42
N TYR A 138 11.92 -2.41 -19.31
CA TYR A 138 13.07 -2.03 -20.12
C TYR A 138 14.34 -2.79 -19.74
N ALA A 139 14.52 -3.11 -18.46
CA ALA A 139 15.60 -4.00 -18.03
C ALA A 139 15.50 -5.38 -18.72
N LEU A 140 14.31 -5.94 -18.78
CA LEU A 140 14.05 -7.21 -19.46
C LEU A 140 14.21 -7.09 -20.99
N ALA A 141 13.73 -6.00 -21.58
CA ALA A 141 13.87 -5.72 -23.01
C ALA A 141 15.34 -5.61 -23.44
N ARG A 142 16.19 -4.97 -22.63
CA ARG A 142 17.65 -4.91 -22.88
C ARG A 142 18.29 -6.28 -22.90
N LEU A 143 17.89 -7.22 -22.04
CA LEU A 143 18.39 -8.60 -22.08
C LEU A 143 18.06 -9.27 -23.41
N ALA A 144 16.86 -9.01 -23.95
CA ALA A 144 16.43 -9.53 -25.24
C ALA A 144 17.21 -8.88 -26.42
N GLU A 145 17.39 -7.58 -26.38
CA GLU A 145 18.13 -6.80 -27.40
C GLU A 145 19.62 -7.21 -27.47
N GLU A 146 20.26 -7.35 -26.32
CA GLU A 146 21.63 -7.85 -26.16
C GLU A 146 21.76 -9.34 -26.49
N LYS A 147 20.67 -10.05 -26.69
CA LYS A 147 20.63 -11.51 -26.83
C LYS A 147 21.39 -12.21 -25.69
N ARG A 148 21.22 -11.68 -24.47
CA ARG A 148 21.91 -12.22 -23.28
C ARG A 148 21.56 -13.69 -23.10
N MET A 149 22.58 -14.54 -23.01
CA MET A 149 22.39 -15.92 -22.65
C MET A 149 22.02 -16.02 -21.17
N LEU A 150 20.87 -16.59 -20.87
CA LEU A 150 20.38 -16.89 -19.53
C LEU A 150 20.40 -18.38 -19.28
N ARG A 151 20.42 -18.80 -18.02
CA ARG A 151 20.30 -20.20 -17.61
C ARG A 151 18.88 -20.71 -17.74
N GLY A 152 17.90 -19.81 -17.61
CA GLY A 152 16.49 -20.08 -17.71
C GLY A 152 15.70 -18.95 -18.32
N ARG A 153 14.43 -18.82 -17.91
CA ARG A 153 13.56 -17.70 -18.26
C ARG A 153 13.52 -16.70 -17.11
N VAL A 154 13.46 -15.43 -17.47
CA VAL A 154 13.20 -14.34 -16.56
C VAL A 154 11.85 -13.70 -16.90
N ARG A 155 11.02 -13.43 -15.90
CA ARG A 155 9.65 -12.93 -16.08
C ARG A 155 9.38 -11.70 -15.23
N LEU A 156 8.81 -10.67 -15.86
CA LEU A 156 8.14 -9.57 -15.16
C LEU A 156 6.65 -9.89 -15.10
N ILE A 157 6.12 -10.08 -13.89
CA ILE A 157 4.71 -10.28 -13.61
C ILE A 157 4.13 -8.96 -13.17
N THR A 158 2.96 -8.59 -13.68
CA THR A 158 2.23 -7.41 -13.23
C THR A 158 0.82 -7.75 -12.80
N GLY A 159 0.42 -7.29 -11.63
CA GLY A 159 -0.93 -7.42 -11.09
C GLY A 159 -1.75 -6.15 -11.27
N CYS A 160 -3.06 -6.25 -10.98
CA CYS A 160 -4.02 -5.15 -11.12
C CYS A 160 -4.82 -4.87 -9.83
N ASN A 161 -4.32 -5.29 -8.64
CA ASN A 161 -5.03 -5.12 -7.38
C ASN A 161 -4.07 -5.27 -6.18
N GLU A 162 -2.92 -4.62 -6.20
CA GLU A 162 -2.01 -4.59 -5.04
C GLU A 162 -2.63 -3.80 -3.91
N GLU A 163 -3.05 -2.58 -4.23
CA GLU A 163 -3.55 -1.56 -3.32
C GLU A 163 -4.77 -1.96 -2.48
N GLU A 164 -5.52 -2.97 -2.93
CA GLU A 164 -6.71 -3.48 -2.26
C GLU A 164 -6.62 -4.97 -1.87
N GLY A 165 -5.39 -5.49 -1.69
CA GLY A 165 -5.16 -6.78 -1.04
C GLY A 165 -4.78 -7.94 -1.95
N SER A 166 -4.17 -7.67 -3.10
CA SER A 166 -3.42 -8.61 -3.93
C SER A 166 -4.23 -9.81 -4.45
N ALA A 167 -5.57 -9.65 -4.63
CA ALA A 167 -6.43 -10.72 -5.16
C ALA A 167 -5.97 -11.19 -6.55
N CYS A 168 -5.35 -10.30 -7.33
CA CYS A 168 -4.76 -10.58 -8.64
C CYS A 168 -3.65 -11.64 -8.57
N ILE A 169 -2.68 -11.51 -7.66
CA ILE A 169 -1.57 -12.45 -7.54
C ILE A 169 -2.00 -13.74 -6.85
N LYS A 170 -2.91 -13.66 -5.88
CA LYS A 170 -3.56 -14.85 -5.30
C LYS A 170 -4.27 -15.68 -6.38
N HIS A 171 -4.93 -15.02 -7.34
CA HIS A 171 -5.52 -15.69 -8.50
C HIS A 171 -4.47 -16.27 -9.43
N TYR A 172 -3.40 -15.52 -9.75
CA TYR A 172 -2.27 -15.98 -10.56
C TYR A 172 -1.69 -17.29 -10.01
N VAL A 173 -1.40 -17.34 -8.71
CA VAL A 173 -0.86 -18.53 -8.02
C VAL A 173 -1.88 -19.67 -8.01
N SER A 174 -3.13 -19.43 -7.66
CA SER A 174 -4.17 -20.46 -7.55
C SER A 174 -4.60 -21.04 -8.91
N SER A 175 -4.41 -20.28 -9.99
CA SER A 175 -4.66 -20.74 -11.37
C SER A 175 -3.55 -21.62 -11.93
N GLY A 176 -2.48 -21.88 -11.16
CA GLY A 176 -1.38 -22.74 -11.58
C GLY A 176 -0.41 -22.05 -12.55
N CYS A 177 -0.37 -20.73 -12.62
CA CYS A 177 0.63 -20.02 -13.39
C CYS A 177 2.03 -20.27 -12.80
N GLU A 178 3.05 -20.34 -13.66
CA GLU A 178 4.42 -20.57 -13.22
C GLU A 178 4.94 -19.43 -12.35
N ILE A 179 5.59 -19.78 -11.24
CA ILE A 179 6.19 -18.87 -10.28
C ILE A 179 7.71 -18.91 -10.46
N PRO A 180 8.40 -17.75 -10.52
CA PRO A 180 9.86 -17.70 -10.54
C PRO A 180 10.45 -18.36 -9.29
N ALA A 181 11.60 -19.05 -9.45
CA ALA A 181 12.29 -19.64 -8.32
C ALA A 181 12.78 -18.58 -7.31
N LEU A 182 13.27 -17.45 -7.84
CA LEU A 182 13.66 -16.27 -7.08
C LEU A 182 13.07 -15.02 -7.72
N SER A 183 12.64 -14.06 -6.91
CA SER A 183 12.06 -12.83 -7.44
C SER A 183 12.23 -11.64 -6.49
N PHE A 184 11.95 -10.46 -7.01
CA PHE A 184 11.81 -9.25 -6.22
C PHE A 184 10.57 -8.45 -6.64
N THR A 185 10.09 -7.56 -5.76
CA THR A 185 9.15 -6.50 -6.14
C THR A 185 9.84 -5.15 -6.06
N PRO A 186 9.69 -4.27 -7.08
CA PRO A 186 10.30 -2.94 -7.08
C PRO A 186 9.46 -1.90 -6.32
N ASP A 187 8.58 -2.33 -5.45
CA ASP A 187 7.56 -1.56 -4.76
C ASP A 187 7.93 -1.33 -3.29
N SER A 188 9.08 -0.70 -3.04
CA SER A 188 9.58 -0.37 -1.69
C SER A 188 10.75 0.61 -1.76
N ASP A 189 11.47 0.76 -0.62
CA ASP A 189 12.73 1.48 -0.57
C ASP A 189 13.93 0.56 -0.86
N PHE A 190 15.01 1.13 -1.43
CA PHE A 190 16.32 0.47 -1.45
C PHE A 190 16.98 0.50 -0.06
N PRO A 191 17.84 -0.52 0.26
CA PRO A 191 18.35 -1.56 -0.63
C PRO A 191 17.42 -2.76 -0.81
N VAL A 192 17.24 -3.58 0.20
CA VAL A 192 16.38 -4.76 0.19
C VAL A 192 15.51 -4.73 1.43
N THR A 193 14.22 -4.96 1.30
CA THR A 193 13.35 -5.17 2.44
C THR A 193 13.36 -6.66 2.81
N ALA A 194 14.05 -6.98 3.90
CA ALA A 194 14.18 -8.35 4.40
C ALA A 194 12.99 -8.78 5.26
N SER A 195 12.26 -7.84 5.86
CA SER A 195 11.06 -8.20 6.61
C SER A 195 9.94 -7.17 6.48
N GLU A 196 8.72 -7.68 6.47
CA GLU A 196 7.47 -6.92 6.45
C GLU A 196 6.52 -7.46 7.51
N LYS A 197 5.90 -6.59 8.30
CA LYS A 197 4.92 -7.02 9.31
C LYS A 197 3.68 -7.64 8.67
N GLY A 198 3.07 -8.58 9.37
CA GLY A 198 1.71 -9.02 9.07
C GLY A 198 0.71 -7.86 9.21
N ILE A 199 -0.35 -7.91 8.43
CA ILE A 199 -1.42 -6.90 8.45
C ILE A 199 -2.70 -7.58 8.89
N ALA A 200 -3.47 -6.94 9.78
CA ALA A 200 -4.81 -7.37 10.12
C ALA A 200 -5.73 -6.16 10.25
N HIS A 201 -6.68 -6.01 9.33
CA HIS A 201 -7.81 -5.09 9.50
C HIS A 201 -8.94 -5.84 10.16
N ILE A 202 -9.37 -5.39 11.33
CA ILE A 202 -10.36 -6.10 12.15
C ILE A 202 -11.51 -5.15 12.50
N ALA A 203 -12.74 -5.55 12.16
CA ALA A 203 -13.94 -4.90 12.65
C ALA A 203 -14.33 -5.45 14.02
N VAL A 204 -14.53 -4.56 14.98
CA VAL A 204 -15.03 -4.85 16.33
C VAL A 204 -16.36 -4.15 16.50
N THR A 205 -17.46 -4.90 16.39
CA THR A 205 -18.82 -4.38 16.56
C THR A 205 -19.30 -4.67 17.98
N LEU A 206 -19.48 -3.62 18.75
CA LEU A 206 -19.88 -3.71 20.16
C LEU A 206 -21.30 -4.26 20.33
N PRO A 207 -21.64 -4.89 21.45
CA PRO A 207 -23.00 -5.29 21.75
C PRO A 207 -23.95 -4.09 21.73
N GLU A 208 -25.22 -4.33 21.45
CA GLU A 208 -26.24 -3.29 21.61
C GLU A 208 -26.31 -2.79 23.06
N SER A 209 -26.44 -1.47 23.20
CA SER A 209 -26.67 -0.81 24.48
C SER A 209 -27.90 0.06 24.36
N ASP A 210 -28.91 -0.15 25.27
CA ASP A 210 -30.10 0.68 25.30
C ASP A 210 -29.79 2.15 25.55
N GLU A 211 -28.75 2.44 26.37
CA GLU A 211 -28.32 3.80 26.65
C GLU A 211 -27.74 4.47 25.39
N THR A 212 -26.90 3.75 24.64
CA THR A 212 -26.35 4.21 23.37
C THR A 212 -27.47 4.40 22.35
N ALA A 213 -28.37 3.44 22.20
CA ALA A 213 -29.49 3.49 21.26
C ALA A 213 -30.42 4.69 21.44
N VAL A 214 -30.70 5.08 22.69
CA VAL A 214 -31.57 6.24 22.97
C VAL A 214 -30.80 7.57 22.97
N SER A 215 -29.50 7.56 23.27
CA SER A 215 -28.73 8.80 23.47
C SER A 215 -27.90 9.20 22.25
N LEU A 216 -27.25 8.26 21.59
CA LEU A 216 -26.35 8.54 20.47
C LEU A 216 -27.11 8.67 19.17
N ALA A 217 -27.00 9.81 18.49
CA ALA A 217 -27.64 10.06 17.20
C ALA A 217 -26.66 9.83 16.03
N GLU A 218 -25.41 10.20 16.23
CA GLU A 218 -24.35 10.09 15.22
C GLU A 218 -23.03 9.76 15.90
N LEU A 219 -22.23 8.93 15.26
CA LEU A 219 -20.82 8.72 15.58
C LEU A 219 -20.08 8.39 14.30
N SER A 220 -19.05 9.16 13.98
CA SER A 220 -18.20 8.91 12.81
C SER A 220 -16.80 9.47 13.02
N GLY A 221 -15.81 8.75 12.54
CA GLY A 221 -14.41 9.15 12.53
C GLY A 221 -13.57 8.23 11.67
N GLY A 222 -12.58 8.82 11.00
CA GLY A 222 -11.70 8.12 10.08
C GLY A 222 -12.34 7.74 8.73
N THR A 223 -11.49 7.49 7.74
CA THR A 223 -11.90 7.17 6.35
C THR A 223 -11.36 5.83 5.87
N ARG A 224 -10.21 5.41 6.39
CA ARG A 224 -9.55 4.13 6.06
C ARG A 224 -8.93 3.50 7.32
N PRO A 225 -8.83 2.16 7.40
CA PRO A 225 -8.23 1.49 8.55
C PRO A 225 -6.77 1.88 8.79
N ASN A 226 -6.00 2.01 7.72
CA ASN A 226 -4.56 2.26 7.72
C ASN A 226 -4.15 3.73 7.80
N ILE A 227 -5.08 4.62 8.18
CA ILE A 227 -4.82 6.05 8.41
C ILE A 227 -5.17 6.38 9.87
N VAL A 228 -4.29 7.09 10.58
CA VAL A 228 -4.60 7.69 11.89
C VAL A 228 -5.62 8.80 11.67
N PRO A 229 -6.84 8.73 12.26
CA PRO A 229 -7.87 9.73 12.04
C PRO A 229 -7.52 11.07 12.68
N ASP A 230 -7.57 12.15 11.91
CA ASP A 230 -7.40 13.54 12.35
C ASP A 230 -8.69 14.18 12.83
N PHE A 231 -9.85 13.55 12.59
CA PHE A 231 -11.15 14.05 13.01
C PHE A 231 -12.11 12.93 13.41
N CYS A 232 -12.83 13.16 14.52
CA CYS A 232 -13.91 12.29 14.97
C CYS A 232 -15.04 13.16 15.55
N ARG A 233 -16.30 12.75 15.33
CA ARG A 233 -17.49 13.46 15.82
C ARG A 233 -18.55 12.53 16.36
N ALA A 234 -19.30 13.02 17.34
CA ALA A 234 -20.51 12.38 17.86
C ALA A 234 -21.60 13.41 18.07
N ALA A 235 -22.86 13.00 17.97
CA ALA A 235 -24.02 13.80 18.33
C ALA A 235 -24.89 13.04 19.34
N ILE A 236 -25.17 13.67 20.47
CA ILE A 236 -26.03 13.16 21.55
C ILE A 236 -27.40 13.82 21.43
N ARG A 237 -28.48 13.03 21.47
CA ARG A 237 -29.85 13.56 21.44
C ARG A 237 -30.16 14.35 22.69
N ALA A 238 -30.67 15.58 22.52
CA ALA A 238 -31.16 16.37 23.64
C ALA A 238 -32.25 15.65 24.43
N GLY A 239 -32.29 15.88 25.73
CA GLY A 239 -33.26 15.21 26.64
C GLY A 239 -32.89 13.76 26.98
N SER A 240 -31.92 13.14 26.31
CA SER A 240 -31.47 11.78 26.61
C SER A 240 -30.72 11.69 27.95
N PRO A 241 -30.55 10.44 28.49
CA PRO A 241 -29.71 10.24 29.68
C PRO A 241 -28.28 10.78 29.55
N ALA A 242 -27.66 10.65 28.37
CA ALA A 242 -26.32 11.15 28.10
C ALA A 242 -26.27 12.69 28.09
N ALA A 243 -27.29 13.35 27.54
CA ALA A 243 -27.37 14.82 27.52
C ALA A 243 -27.43 15.42 28.94
N LYS A 244 -28.03 14.73 29.90
CA LYS A 244 -28.06 15.18 31.31
C LYS A 244 -26.66 15.16 31.95
N ARG A 245 -25.72 14.39 31.42
CA ARG A 245 -24.30 14.34 31.87
C ARG A 245 -23.41 15.31 31.09
N ALA A 246 -23.83 15.74 29.91
CA ALA A 246 -23.10 16.63 29.00
C ALA A 246 -23.47 18.11 29.23
N LYS A 247 -23.53 18.56 30.49
CA LYS A 247 -23.96 19.92 30.86
C LYS A 247 -23.03 21.03 30.35
N ASP A 248 -21.83 20.69 30.03
CA ASP A 248 -20.76 21.54 29.47
C ASP A 248 -20.86 21.72 27.95
N ILE A 249 -21.77 20.98 27.28
CA ILE A 249 -21.89 21.00 25.82
C ILE A 249 -23.19 21.73 25.45
N PRO A 250 -23.12 22.81 24.64
CA PRO A 250 -24.30 23.53 24.20
C PRO A 250 -25.19 22.67 23.31
N GLU A 251 -26.51 22.86 23.48
CA GLU A 251 -27.51 22.23 22.63
C GLU A 251 -27.75 23.08 21.38
N GLU A 252 -27.67 22.46 20.20
CA GLU A 252 -27.98 23.08 18.93
C GLU A 252 -28.86 22.13 18.09
N GLY A 253 -30.07 22.59 17.71
CA GLY A 253 -30.97 21.82 16.86
C GLY A 253 -31.37 20.46 17.45
N GLY A 254 -31.58 20.38 18.76
CA GLY A 254 -31.97 19.16 19.46
C GLY A 254 -30.83 18.15 19.68
N MET A 255 -29.58 18.58 19.47
CA MET A 255 -28.38 17.74 19.58
C MET A 255 -27.26 18.45 20.35
N LEU A 256 -26.47 17.66 21.08
CA LEU A 256 -25.20 18.09 21.67
C LEU A 256 -24.07 17.50 20.82
N ARG A 257 -23.27 18.33 20.19
CA ARG A 257 -22.20 17.90 19.27
C ARG A 257 -20.86 17.87 19.98
N ILE A 258 -20.14 16.79 19.81
CA ILE A 258 -18.82 16.55 20.38
C ILE A 258 -17.88 16.23 19.24
N THR A 259 -16.73 16.89 19.23
CA THR A 259 -15.69 16.64 18.21
C THR A 259 -14.34 16.44 18.87
N ALA A 260 -13.49 15.67 18.25
CA ALA A 260 -12.07 15.58 18.57
C ALA A 260 -11.26 15.80 17.30
N ARG A 261 -10.11 16.47 17.44
CA ARG A 261 -9.14 16.69 16.37
C ARG A 261 -7.83 16.03 16.72
N GLY A 262 -7.17 15.51 15.73
CA GLY A 262 -5.89 14.84 15.83
C GLY A 262 -4.94 15.29 14.73
N VAL A 263 -3.96 14.41 14.43
CA VAL A 263 -2.97 14.58 13.36
C VAL A 263 -2.91 13.28 12.59
N SER A 264 -3.07 13.35 11.28
CA SER A 264 -3.03 12.17 10.42
C SER A 264 -1.60 11.62 10.32
N ALA A 265 -1.50 10.31 10.22
CA ALA A 265 -0.27 9.57 9.93
C ALA A 265 -0.62 8.20 9.33
N HIS A 266 0.35 7.50 8.79
CA HIS A 266 0.15 6.15 8.32
C HIS A 266 -0.07 5.17 9.50
N GLY A 267 -1.01 4.22 9.38
CA GLY A 267 -1.39 3.29 10.44
C GLY A 267 -0.28 2.34 10.90
N SER A 268 0.77 2.15 10.09
CA SER A 268 1.96 1.37 10.48
C SER A 268 2.88 2.09 11.46
N ALA A 269 2.77 3.42 11.54
CA ALA A 269 3.53 4.29 12.44
C ALA A 269 2.60 5.25 13.19
N PRO A 270 1.63 4.72 13.98
CA PRO A 270 0.59 5.53 14.61
C PRO A 270 1.13 6.54 15.62
N GLU A 271 2.35 6.33 16.14
CA GLU A 271 3.04 7.24 17.04
C GLU A 271 3.44 8.58 16.40
N LYS A 272 3.47 8.64 15.06
CA LYS A 272 3.71 9.89 14.30
C LYS A 272 2.46 10.75 14.17
N GLY A 273 1.29 10.19 14.49
CA GLY A 273 -0.01 10.85 14.45
C GLY A 273 -0.59 11.12 15.84
N ASP A 274 -1.83 11.60 15.84
CA ASP A 274 -2.61 11.83 17.05
C ASP A 274 -4.07 11.48 16.78
N ASN A 275 -4.50 10.32 17.30
CA ASN A 275 -5.75 9.67 16.89
C ASN A 275 -6.98 10.35 17.50
N ALA A 276 -7.80 11.00 16.67
CA ALA A 276 -9.01 11.69 17.10
C ALA A 276 -10.08 10.75 17.70
N ILE A 277 -10.15 9.49 17.25
CA ILE A 277 -11.11 8.51 17.79
C ILE A 277 -10.77 8.20 19.25
N THR A 278 -9.50 7.90 19.53
CA THR A 278 -9.07 7.54 20.89
C THR A 278 -9.18 8.71 21.87
N LYS A 279 -9.09 9.94 21.37
CA LYS A 279 -9.38 11.15 22.16
C LYS A 279 -10.87 11.31 22.51
N LEU A 280 -11.77 10.90 21.61
CA LEU A 280 -13.21 11.01 21.82
C LEU A 280 -13.79 9.90 22.70
N LEU A 281 -13.24 8.67 22.60
CA LEU A 281 -13.74 7.49 23.31
C LEU A 281 -13.90 7.68 24.81
N PRO A 282 -12.94 8.26 25.59
CA PRO A 282 -13.11 8.48 27.02
C PRO A 282 -14.32 9.36 27.35
N ARG A 283 -14.53 10.44 26.59
CA ARG A 283 -15.67 11.34 26.79
C ARG A 283 -17.00 10.65 26.50
N LEU A 284 -17.07 9.83 25.45
CA LEU A 284 -18.26 9.04 25.15
C LEU A 284 -18.54 8.01 26.25
N ALA A 285 -17.53 7.34 26.79
CA ALA A 285 -17.68 6.40 27.89
C ALA A 285 -18.19 7.05 29.19
N GLU A 286 -17.79 8.30 29.48
CA GLU A 286 -18.35 9.09 30.59
C GLU A 286 -19.83 9.43 30.37
N LEU A 287 -20.20 9.76 29.14
CA LEU A 287 -21.59 10.12 28.79
C LEU A 287 -22.51 8.88 28.68
N LEU A 288 -21.96 7.73 28.35
CA LEU A 288 -22.66 6.44 28.13
C LEU A 288 -22.14 5.35 29.09
N PRO A 289 -22.15 5.53 30.41
CA PRO A 289 -21.49 4.65 31.37
C PRO A 289 -22.07 3.25 31.47
N ARG A 290 -23.28 3.00 30.91
CA ARG A 290 -23.90 1.67 30.88
C ARG A 290 -23.53 0.89 29.62
N ASP A 291 -22.86 1.50 28.66
CA ASP A 291 -22.30 0.81 27.49
C ASP A 291 -20.96 0.16 27.84
N GLU A 292 -21.01 -1.13 28.20
CA GLU A 292 -19.83 -1.88 28.60
C GLU A 292 -18.82 -2.01 27.48
N GLY A 293 -19.28 -2.17 26.24
CA GLY A 293 -18.43 -2.26 25.06
C GLY A 293 -17.65 -0.98 24.81
N LEU A 294 -18.33 0.16 24.87
CA LEU A 294 -17.72 1.47 24.72
C LEU A 294 -16.71 1.78 25.83
N ARG A 295 -17.02 1.41 27.08
CA ARG A 295 -16.08 1.54 28.20
C ARG A 295 -14.83 0.68 27.99
N ALA A 296 -15.02 -0.56 27.56
CA ALA A 296 -13.89 -1.45 27.24
C ALA A 296 -13.03 -0.87 26.11
N ALA A 297 -13.63 -0.34 25.06
CA ALA A 297 -12.92 0.33 23.96
C ALA A 297 -12.13 1.56 24.47
N ALA A 298 -12.76 2.41 25.28
CA ALA A 298 -12.11 3.62 25.83
C ALA A 298 -10.90 3.27 26.74
N GLU A 299 -11.01 2.22 27.55
CA GLU A 299 -9.90 1.77 28.40
C GLU A 299 -8.79 1.10 27.58
N LEU A 300 -9.16 0.21 26.66
CA LEU A 300 -8.20 -0.53 25.85
C LEU A 300 -7.37 0.37 24.94
N PHE A 301 -8.03 1.33 24.27
CA PHE A 301 -7.39 2.21 23.28
C PHE A 301 -6.91 3.55 23.83
N ARG A 302 -6.87 3.71 25.15
CA ARG A 302 -6.30 4.90 25.79
C ARG A 302 -4.82 5.06 25.45
N ASP A 303 -4.12 3.97 25.29
CA ASP A 303 -2.69 3.91 24.97
C ASP A 303 -2.47 2.93 23.81
N LEU A 304 -2.42 3.47 22.59
CA LEU A 304 -2.16 2.69 21.38
C LEU A 304 -0.69 2.30 21.20
N SER A 305 0.22 2.89 21.98
CA SER A 305 1.65 2.56 21.91
C SER A 305 1.99 1.23 22.60
N SER A 306 1.03 0.64 23.33
CA SER A 306 1.24 -0.59 24.08
C SER A 306 0.24 -1.71 23.76
N PRO A 307 0.36 -2.38 22.58
CA PRO A 307 -0.42 -3.57 22.27
C PRO A 307 -0.21 -4.73 23.25
N ALA A 308 0.77 -4.60 24.17
CA ALA A 308 1.03 -5.54 25.26
C ALA A 308 -0.21 -5.79 26.15
N ARG A 309 -1.12 -4.81 26.30
CA ARG A 309 -2.40 -4.99 27.01
C ARG A 309 -3.31 -6.02 26.34
N LEU A 310 -3.13 -6.24 25.05
CA LEU A 310 -3.81 -7.29 24.28
C LEU A 310 -3.05 -8.64 24.33
N GLY A 311 -1.89 -8.70 24.97
CA GLY A 311 -0.99 -9.85 24.90
C GLY A 311 -0.27 -9.99 23.55
N LEU A 312 -0.21 -8.90 22.77
CA LEU A 312 0.43 -8.83 21.48
C LEU A 312 1.69 -7.94 21.48
N GLY A 313 2.36 -7.84 22.64
CA GLY A 313 3.50 -6.93 22.86
C GLY A 313 4.86 -7.50 22.47
N GLY A 314 4.90 -8.59 21.68
CA GLY A 314 6.16 -9.18 21.22
C GLY A 314 6.85 -8.33 20.15
N GLU A 315 8.13 -8.65 19.93
CA GLU A 315 9.02 -8.04 18.95
C GLU A 315 9.85 -9.12 18.26
N ASP A 316 10.02 -9.02 16.95
CA ASP A 316 10.96 -9.83 16.17
C ASP A 316 11.70 -8.92 15.16
N GLU A 317 12.38 -9.51 14.17
CA GLU A 317 13.13 -8.75 13.17
C GLU A 317 12.24 -7.74 12.41
N SER A 318 10.94 -8.01 12.28
CA SER A 318 10.00 -7.05 11.67
C SER A 318 9.61 -5.89 12.61
N GLY A 319 10.01 -5.96 13.88
CA GLY A 319 9.76 -4.96 14.92
C GLY A 319 8.55 -5.30 15.81
N LYS A 320 8.02 -4.27 16.51
CA LYS A 320 6.91 -4.40 17.47
C LYS A 320 5.55 -4.37 16.81
N THR A 321 4.55 -4.97 17.45
CA THR A 321 3.14 -4.76 17.06
C THR A 321 2.79 -3.27 17.13
N THR A 322 2.14 -2.76 16.08
CA THR A 322 1.45 -1.47 16.12
C THR A 322 -0.07 -1.66 16.00
N LEU A 323 -0.84 -0.74 16.56
CA LEU A 323 -2.29 -0.74 16.52
C LEU A 323 -2.78 0.67 16.26
N ASN A 324 -3.65 0.82 15.25
CA ASN A 324 -4.39 2.02 14.97
C ASN A 324 -5.89 1.77 15.03
N VAL A 325 -6.66 2.65 15.65
CA VAL A 325 -8.12 2.68 15.53
C VAL A 325 -8.42 3.57 14.32
N GLY A 326 -8.51 2.98 13.13
CA GLY A 326 -8.59 3.73 11.88
C GLY A 326 -9.98 4.31 11.61
N MET A 327 -11.04 3.63 12.03
CA MET A 327 -12.41 4.09 11.79
C MET A 327 -13.31 3.79 12.98
N ILE A 328 -14.33 4.62 13.18
CA ILE A 328 -15.45 4.37 14.08
C ILE A 328 -16.76 4.85 13.44
N SER A 329 -17.83 4.08 13.65
CA SER A 329 -19.17 4.46 13.22
C SER A 329 -20.24 3.90 14.16
N CYS A 330 -21.45 4.46 14.09
CA CYS A 330 -22.62 3.89 14.72
C CYS A 330 -23.72 3.72 13.67
N SER A 331 -24.13 2.48 13.44
CA SER A 331 -25.25 2.11 12.59
C SER A 331 -26.09 1.03 13.28
N ASP A 332 -27.38 0.99 13.01
CA ASP A 332 -28.30 0.00 13.56
C ASP A 332 -28.15 -0.18 15.08
N ARG A 333 -27.98 0.93 15.80
CA ARG A 333 -27.82 0.99 17.28
C ARG A 333 -26.53 0.35 17.81
N ARG A 334 -25.59 -0.02 16.93
CA ARG A 334 -24.31 -0.67 17.29
C ARG A 334 -23.13 0.20 16.88
N ILE A 335 -22.14 0.25 17.73
CA ILE A 335 -20.85 0.92 17.45
C ILE A 335 -19.91 -0.10 16.85
N THR A 336 -19.30 0.25 15.73
CA THR A 336 -18.24 -0.54 15.09
C THR A 336 -16.95 0.27 15.04
N LEU A 337 -15.86 -0.33 15.53
CA LEU A 337 -14.51 0.16 15.37
C LEU A 337 -13.79 -0.68 14.30
N THR A 338 -13.02 -0.06 13.44
CA THR A 338 -12.13 -0.76 12.52
C THR A 338 -10.67 -0.49 12.92
N LEU A 339 -9.97 -1.57 13.19
CA LEU A 339 -8.60 -1.56 13.67
C LEU A 339 -7.64 -1.94 12.54
N ASP A 340 -6.48 -1.30 12.47
CA ASP A 340 -5.32 -1.74 11.71
C ASP A 340 -4.23 -2.19 12.68
N LEU A 341 -3.90 -3.48 12.65
CA LEU A 341 -2.79 -4.05 13.40
C LEU A 341 -1.66 -4.42 12.44
N ARG A 342 -0.44 -4.02 12.79
CA ARG A 342 0.77 -4.53 12.15
C ARG A 342 1.46 -5.47 13.09
N LEU A 343 1.56 -6.72 12.69
CA LEU A 343 1.90 -7.84 13.55
C LEU A 343 3.29 -8.39 13.21
N PRO A 344 4.19 -8.53 14.19
CA PRO A 344 5.40 -9.34 14.04
C PRO A 344 5.05 -10.76 13.55
N ALA A 345 6.00 -11.46 12.94
CA ALA A 345 5.76 -12.79 12.34
C ALA A 345 5.34 -13.84 13.38
N MET A 346 5.66 -13.60 14.66
CA MET A 346 5.23 -14.45 15.77
C MET A 346 3.72 -14.41 16.03
N TYR A 347 2.99 -13.46 15.47
CA TYR A 347 1.54 -13.32 15.64
C TYR A 347 0.80 -13.42 14.33
N THR A 348 -0.41 -13.94 14.41
CA THR A 348 -1.37 -14.02 13.30
C THR A 348 -2.58 -13.13 13.54
N ALA A 349 -3.36 -12.84 12.49
CA ALA A 349 -4.67 -12.20 12.64
C ALA A 349 -5.60 -12.98 13.59
N GLY A 350 -5.49 -14.32 13.62
CA GLY A 350 -6.23 -15.18 14.54
C GLY A 350 -5.84 -14.94 16.01
N ASP A 351 -4.58 -14.65 16.30
CA ASP A 351 -4.15 -14.31 17.66
C ASP A 351 -4.68 -12.93 18.07
N ALA A 352 -4.71 -11.97 17.16
CA ALA A 352 -5.34 -10.67 17.38
C ALA A 352 -6.84 -10.80 17.68
N VAL A 353 -7.58 -11.61 16.92
CA VAL A 353 -9.02 -11.89 17.18
C VAL A 353 -9.22 -12.51 18.55
N LYS A 354 -8.41 -13.50 18.94
CA LYS A 354 -8.49 -14.12 20.27
C LYS A 354 -8.18 -13.11 21.39
N ALA A 355 -7.21 -12.24 21.19
CA ALA A 355 -6.83 -11.20 22.15
C ALA A 355 -7.95 -10.18 22.34
N LEU A 356 -8.51 -9.68 21.26
CA LEU A 356 -9.68 -8.76 21.27
C LEU A 356 -10.90 -9.43 21.90
N GLY A 357 -11.18 -10.71 21.62
CA GLY A 357 -12.29 -11.45 22.19
C GLY A 357 -12.20 -11.62 23.72
N LYS A 358 -10.98 -11.57 24.30
CA LYS A 358 -10.78 -11.55 25.75
C LYS A 358 -10.94 -10.16 26.36
N ALA A 359 -10.63 -9.11 25.59
CA ALA A 359 -10.64 -7.73 26.04
C ALA A 359 -12.05 -7.09 26.01
N PHE A 360 -12.91 -7.56 25.16
CA PHE A 360 -14.26 -7.03 24.99
C PHE A 360 -15.34 -7.89 25.69
N PRO A 361 -16.50 -7.31 26.07
CA PRO A 361 -17.60 -8.05 26.70
C PRO A 361 -18.21 -9.08 25.74
N ARG A 362 -18.93 -10.07 26.33
CA ARG A 362 -19.66 -11.07 25.56
C ARG A 362 -20.69 -10.40 24.63
N GLY A 363 -20.84 -10.95 23.41
CA GLY A 363 -21.75 -10.40 22.39
C GLY A 363 -21.07 -9.38 21.47
N THR A 364 -19.78 -9.07 21.67
CA THR A 364 -18.98 -8.34 20.69
C THR A 364 -18.73 -9.24 19.47
N ASP A 365 -19.01 -8.72 18.27
CA ASP A 365 -18.71 -9.40 17.02
C ASP A 365 -17.35 -8.90 16.51
N ILE A 366 -16.43 -9.83 16.27
CA ILE A 366 -15.06 -9.52 15.84
C ILE A 366 -14.80 -10.24 14.51
N ARG A 367 -14.59 -9.48 13.46
CA ARG A 367 -14.40 -10.00 12.11
C ARG A 367 -13.11 -9.49 11.49
N VAL A 368 -12.32 -10.40 10.91
CA VAL A 368 -11.18 -10.05 10.06
C VAL A 368 -11.73 -9.57 8.72
N LEU A 369 -11.43 -8.32 8.36
CA LEU A 369 -11.80 -7.72 7.07
C LEU A 369 -10.72 -7.99 6.02
N HIS A 370 -9.45 -7.91 6.45
CA HIS A 370 -8.28 -8.19 5.63
C HIS A 370 -7.17 -8.76 6.50
N ALA A 371 -6.39 -9.68 5.96
CA ALA A 371 -5.19 -10.19 6.61
C ALA A 371 -4.10 -10.55 5.59
N ALA A 372 -2.87 -10.14 5.88
CA ALA A 372 -1.66 -10.58 5.20
C ALA A 372 -0.66 -11.11 6.23
N LYS A 373 0.07 -12.18 5.89
CA LYS A 373 1.10 -12.74 6.76
C LYS A 373 2.31 -11.79 6.79
N ALA A 374 3.12 -11.88 7.84
CA ALA A 374 4.44 -11.28 7.83
C ALA A 374 5.33 -11.99 6.80
N LEU A 375 6.28 -11.24 6.23
CA LEU A 375 7.41 -11.76 5.48
C LEU A 375 8.65 -11.62 6.36
N ILE A 376 9.44 -12.69 6.45
CA ILE A 376 10.81 -12.64 6.98
C ILE A 376 11.69 -13.42 6.02
N ALA A 377 12.62 -12.73 5.39
CA ALA A 377 13.70 -13.31 4.62
C ALA A 377 14.98 -13.29 5.45
N ASP A 378 15.70 -14.39 5.45
CA ASP A 378 17.03 -14.44 6.06
C ASP A 378 17.96 -13.45 5.33
N GLU A 379 18.51 -12.48 6.07
CA GLU A 379 19.42 -11.47 5.52
C GLU A 379 20.70 -12.09 4.95
N ASP A 380 21.07 -13.26 5.44
CA ASP A 380 22.19 -14.04 4.96
C ASP A 380 21.85 -14.98 3.80
N SER A 381 20.58 -15.03 3.39
CA SER A 381 20.17 -15.85 2.25
C SER A 381 20.89 -15.41 0.96
N PRO A 382 21.14 -16.35 0.03
CA PRO A 382 21.73 -16.00 -1.27
C PRO A 382 20.92 -14.94 -2.03
N LEU A 383 19.59 -14.96 -1.93
CA LEU A 383 18.70 -13.96 -2.56
C LEU A 383 18.99 -12.54 -2.04
N VAL A 384 18.94 -12.34 -0.71
CA VAL A 384 19.15 -11.02 -0.11
C VAL A 384 20.56 -10.52 -0.37
N ARG A 385 21.58 -11.36 -0.18
CA ARG A 385 22.98 -11.00 -0.45
C ARG A 385 23.21 -10.58 -1.90
N THR A 386 22.65 -11.34 -2.85
CA THR A 386 22.80 -11.04 -4.28
C THR A 386 22.20 -9.68 -4.62
N LEU A 387 20.99 -9.37 -4.16
CA LEU A 387 20.35 -8.07 -4.40
C LEU A 387 21.06 -6.93 -3.68
N MET A 388 21.55 -7.15 -2.46
CA MET A 388 22.38 -6.19 -1.74
C MET A 388 23.67 -5.87 -2.48
N ASP A 389 24.30 -6.87 -3.10
CA ASP A 389 25.54 -6.65 -3.88
C ASP A 389 25.24 -5.89 -5.16
N VAL A 390 24.14 -6.18 -5.86
CA VAL A 390 23.67 -5.37 -7.01
C VAL A 390 23.49 -3.90 -6.58
N TYR A 391 22.76 -3.65 -5.50
CA TYR A 391 22.54 -2.29 -5.00
C TYR A 391 23.86 -1.56 -4.71
N ARG A 392 24.77 -2.19 -3.98
CA ARG A 392 26.06 -1.62 -3.59
C ARG A 392 26.92 -1.26 -4.79
N GLU A 393 26.98 -2.13 -5.79
CA GLU A 393 27.77 -1.90 -7.00
C GLU A 393 27.26 -0.73 -7.82
N HIS A 394 25.93 -0.57 -7.93
CA HIS A 394 25.32 0.52 -8.70
C HIS A 394 25.26 1.86 -7.95
N THR A 395 25.27 1.84 -6.62
CA THR A 395 25.12 3.06 -5.81
C THR A 395 26.40 3.51 -5.12
N GLY A 396 27.33 2.59 -4.87
CA GLY A 396 28.49 2.84 -4.01
C GLY A 396 28.16 2.88 -2.52
N ASP A 397 26.92 2.60 -2.13
CA ASP A 397 26.48 2.58 -0.73
C ASP A 397 26.72 1.20 -0.10
N TYR A 398 27.85 1.07 0.57
CA TYR A 398 28.23 -0.13 1.33
C TYR A 398 27.80 -0.06 2.80
N SER A 399 27.18 1.04 3.21
CA SER A 399 26.79 1.28 4.62
C SER A 399 25.37 0.80 4.94
N SER A 400 24.48 0.87 3.98
CA SER A 400 23.07 0.45 4.16
C SER A 400 22.96 -1.03 4.44
N ARG A 401 21.97 -1.35 5.31
CA ARG A 401 21.58 -2.70 5.70
C ARG A 401 20.23 -3.04 5.09
N PRO A 402 19.85 -4.34 5.02
CA PRO A 402 18.49 -4.71 4.70
C PRO A 402 17.47 -3.99 5.59
N LEU A 403 16.29 -3.69 5.04
CA LEU A 403 15.25 -2.93 5.71
C LEU A 403 14.23 -3.85 6.37
N HIS A 404 13.58 -3.31 7.41
CA HIS A 404 12.46 -3.94 8.11
C HIS A 404 11.31 -2.93 8.13
N ILE A 405 10.20 -3.24 7.51
CA ILE A 405 9.10 -2.29 7.34
C ILE A 405 7.80 -2.74 8.00
N GLY A 406 7.01 -1.76 8.41
CA GLY A 406 5.66 -2.00 8.94
C GLY A 406 4.59 -2.14 7.85
N GLY A 407 4.96 -1.91 6.60
CA GLY A 407 4.10 -2.05 5.43
C GLY A 407 3.99 -3.47 4.90
N GLY A 408 3.48 -3.60 3.69
CA GLY A 408 3.42 -4.87 2.98
C GLY A 408 3.40 -4.58 1.49
N THR A 409 4.06 -5.43 0.74
CA THR A 409 4.16 -5.38 -0.72
C THR A 409 3.78 -6.73 -1.33
N TYR A 410 3.80 -6.84 -2.63
CA TYR A 410 3.64 -8.12 -3.34
C TYR A 410 4.65 -9.20 -2.93
N ALA A 411 5.76 -8.86 -2.30
CA ALA A 411 6.75 -9.84 -1.86
C ALA A 411 6.14 -10.97 -1.00
N LYS A 412 5.07 -10.65 -0.24
CA LYS A 412 4.35 -11.64 0.59
C LYS A 412 3.56 -12.68 -0.20
N GLU A 413 3.25 -12.41 -1.45
CA GLU A 413 2.33 -13.22 -2.25
C GLU A 413 3.05 -14.34 -3.01
N LEU A 414 4.39 -14.24 -3.18
CA LEU A 414 5.19 -15.25 -3.86
C LEU A 414 6.29 -15.80 -2.95
N PRO A 415 6.48 -17.12 -2.90
CA PRO A 415 7.66 -17.70 -2.25
C PRO A 415 8.94 -17.30 -2.98
N GLY A 416 10.03 -17.07 -2.23
CA GLY A 416 11.29 -16.63 -2.81
C GLY A 416 11.27 -15.22 -3.40
N CYS A 417 10.42 -14.35 -2.86
CA CYS A 417 10.31 -12.94 -3.24
C CYS A 417 10.67 -12.04 -2.05
N VAL A 418 11.37 -10.93 -2.32
CA VAL A 418 11.65 -9.85 -1.37
C VAL A 418 11.42 -8.52 -2.08
N ALA A 419 11.21 -7.41 -1.34
CA ALA A 419 11.16 -6.11 -1.99
C ALA A 419 12.58 -5.55 -2.21
N PHE A 420 12.79 -4.89 -3.37
CA PHE A 420 14.08 -4.38 -3.83
C PHE A 420 13.91 -3.08 -4.59
N GLY A 421 13.97 -1.97 -3.87
CA GLY A 421 13.69 -0.63 -4.43
C GLY A 421 12.21 -0.45 -4.74
N ALA A 422 11.81 0.62 -5.40
CA ALA A 422 12.61 1.52 -6.27
C ALA A 422 13.17 2.78 -5.59
N VAL A 423 12.68 3.17 -4.42
CA VAL A 423 12.98 4.48 -3.83
C VAL A 423 14.37 4.49 -3.19
N PHE A 424 15.25 5.39 -3.63
CA PHE A 424 16.59 5.52 -3.04
C PHE A 424 16.54 6.25 -1.68
N PRO A 425 17.46 5.92 -0.76
CA PRO A 425 17.52 6.55 0.55
C PRO A 425 17.51 8.09 0.49
N GLY A 426 16.68 8.71 1.33
CA GLY A 426 16.55 10.17 1.42
C GLY A 426 15.74 10.82 0.29
N ARG A 427 15.03 10.04 -0.52
CA ARG A 427 14.06 10.56 -1.48
C ARG A 427 12.67 10.69 -0.86
N GLU A 428 11.99 11.76 -1.16
CA GLU A 428 10.56 11.96 -0.86
C GLU A 428 9.80 11.85 -2.17
N THR A 429 8.88 10.88 -2.25
CA THR A 429 8.12 10.57 -3.47
C THR A 429 6.65 10.95 -3.35
N HIS A 430 6.18 11.36 -2.18
CA HIS A 430 4.77 11.65 -1.91
C HIS A 430 3.82 10.51 -2.33
N MET A 431 4.30 9.26 -2.19
CA MET A 431 3.53 8.05 -2.44
C MET A 431 2.19 8.11 -1.70
N HIS A 432 1.07 7.80 -2.38
CA HIS A 432 -0.30 7.90 -1.87
C HIS A 432 -0.79 9.33 -1.52
N GLU A 433 0.04 10.35 -1.70
CA GLU A 433 -0.29 11.76 -1.44
C GLU A 433 -0.52 12.54 -2.74
N THR A 434 -0.81 13.83 -2.62
CA THR A 434 -0.86 14.76 -3.75
C THR A 434 0.56 15.04 -4.26
N ASP A 435 0.66 15.32 -5.56
CA ASP A 435 1.94 15.57 -6.23
C ASP A 435 2.96 14.43 -6.07
N GLU A 436 2.47 13.18 -6.10
CA GLU A 436 3.34 12.02 -6.18
C GLU A 436 4.37 12.23 -7.28
N CYS A 437 5.64 11.96 -6.96
CA CYS A 437 6.75 12.28 -7.84
C CYS A 437 7.88 11.26 -7.77
N TYR A 438 8.71 11.23 -8.82
CA TYR A 438 9.90 10.40 -8.86
C TYR A 438 11.05 11.10 -9.61
N PRO A 439 12.31 11.07 -9.12
CA PRO A 439 13.43 11.69 -9.82
C PRO A 439 13.73 10.99 -11.14
N LEU A 440 13.78 11.73 -12.24
CA LEU A 440 14.09 11.17 -13.57
C LEU A 440 15.46 10.48 -13.59
N ALA A 441 16.46 11.06 -12.95
CA ALA A 441 17.82 10.49 -12.90
C ALA A 441 17.87 9.16 -12.11
N ASP A 442 16.98 8.97 -11.13
CA ASP A 442 16.88 7.71 -10.40
C ASP A 442 16.11 6.67 -11.23
N PHE A 443 15.05 7.09 -11.95
CA PHE A 443 14.31 6.24 -12.89
C PHE A 443 15.22 5.63 -13.98
N GLU A 444 16.14 6.42 -14.53
CA GLU A 444 17.13 5.94 -15.50
C GLU A 444 18.03 4.85 -14.91
N LYS A 445 18.47 5.01 -13.66
CA LYS A 445 19.33 4.03 -12.98
C LYS A 445 18.65 2.69 -12.69
N LEU A 446 17.34 2.70 -12.46
CA LEU A 446 16.61 1.48 -12.15
C LEU A 446 16.77 0.40 -13.21
N VAL A 447 16.85 0.78 -14.49
CA VAL A 447 16.99 -0.18 -15.60
C VAL A 447 18.25 -1.01 -15.47
N ASP A 448 19.39 -0.37 -15.17
CA ASP A 448 20.66 -1.07 -15.01
C ASP A 448 20.69 -1.95 -13.75
N ILE A 449 20.12 -1.44 -12.64
CA ILE A 449 19.99 -2.18 -11.38
C ILE A 449 19.13 -3.45 -11.58
N TYR A 450 17.94 -3.30 -12.18
CA TYR A 450 17.03 -4.43 -12.37
C TYR A 450 17.52 -5.41 -13.43
N ARG A 451 18.22 -4.92 -14.48
CA ARG A 451 18.87 -5.80 -15.44
C ARG A 451 19.91 -6.71 -14.77
N ASP A 452 20.77 -6.16 -13.94
CA ASP A 452 21.77 -6.93 -13.22
C ASP A 452 21.15 -7.84 -12.15
N ALA A 453 20.06 -7.38 -11.48
CA ALA A 453 19.30 -8.22 -10.58
C ALA A 453 18.73 -9.46 -11.31
N PHE A 454 18.11 -9.28 -12.47
CA PHE A 454 17.59 -10.40 -13.27
C PHE A 454 18.69 -11.42 -13.66
N ILE A 455 19.86 -10.93 -14.12
CA ILE A 455 20.98 -11.77 -14.50
C ILE A 455 21.46 -12.61 -13.30
N ARG A 456 21.74 -11.94 -12.18
CA ARG A 456 22.30 -12.61 -11.00
C ARG A 456 21.32 -13.56 -10.32
N LEU A 457 20.03 -13.24 -10.31
CA LEU A 457 19.00 -14.15 -9.81
C LEU A 457 18.85 -15.38 -10.73
N ASP A 458 18.92 -15.20 -12.05
CA ASP A 458 18.94 -16.31 -13.00
C ASP A 458 20.19 -17.21 -12.78
N GLU A 459 21.35 -16.61 -12.58
CA GLU A 459 22.60 -17.34 -12.28
C GLU A 459 22.53 -18.09 -10.95
N LEU A 460 21.83 -17.55 -9.96
CA LEU A 460 21.67 -18.15 -8.64
C LEU A 460 20.67 -19.31 -8.63
N ALA A 461 19.59 -19.24 -9.42
CA ALA A 461 18.50 -20.21 -9.44
C ALA A 461 18.68 -21.32 -10.49
N GLY A 462 19.52 -21.12 -11.49
CA GLY A 462 19.85 -22.06 -12.58
C GLY A 462 21.10 -22.82 -12.26
#